data_18fa2c792ba6e4a7d5532eb80d952931
#
_entry.id   18fa2c792ba6e4a7d5532eb80d952931
#
_cell.length_a   1.000
_cell.length_b   1.000
_cell.length_c   1.000
_cell.angle_alpha   90.00
_cell.angle_beta   90.00
_cell.angle_gamma   90.00
#
_symmetry.space_group_name_H-M   'P 1'
#
loop_
_entity.id
_entity.type
_entity.pdbx_description
1 polymer ?
#
loop_
_entity_poly.entity_id
_entity_poly.type
_entity_poly.pdbx_seq_one_letter_code
_entity_poly.pdbx_strand_id
1 'polypeptide(L)'
;MNIFRFTTKGNIVSTATVPATALSATKTKVVKLIGWAGILGAIVMIVGGGVVWGVVSSQLAAENITVSEDAEFLAGAPVVGPFSAYAQATIINHHALTMADNKTYAELEQDDPLRATVMNASFLRTSLFTSVVSFGVSAFAIGMGLLSGLFGWAILTLAPAWPKKTVATGVRV
;
A
#
# COMPACT_ATOMS: atom_id res chain seq x y z
N MET A 1 57.66 -64.04 -13.56
CA MET A 1 57.54 -62.65 -13.14
C MET A 1 56.10 -62.21 -13.44
N ASN A 2 55.18 -62.34 -12.43
CA ASN A 2 53.75 -62.13 -12.60
C ASN A 2 53.42 -60.65 -12.44
N ILE A 3 52.88 -60.05 -13.52
CA ILE A 3 52.38 -58.65 -13.48
C ILE A 3 50.90 -58.72 -13.08
N PHE A 4 50.63 -58.31 -11.83
CA PHE A 4 49.25 -58.11 -11.38
C PHE A 4 48.65 -56.88 -12.06
N ARG A 5 47.63 -57.08 -12.91
CA ARG A 5 46.81 -56.04 -13.49
C ARG A 5 45.66 -55.72 -12.49
N PHE A 6 45.78 -54.59 -11.80
CA PHE A 6 44.63 -54.06 -11.04
C PHE A 6 43.66 -53.38 -11.99
N THR A 7 42.50 -53.99 -12.19
CA THR A 7 41.37 -53.38 -12.89
C THR A 7 40.59 -52.54 -11.91
N THR A 8 40.79 -51.22 -11.89
CA THR A 8 39.99 -50.31 -11.10
C THR A 8 38.62 -50.19 -11.75
N LYS A 9 37.60 -50.81 -11.13
CA LYS A 9 36.20 -50.68 -11.52
C LYS A 9 35.79 -49.22 -11.21
N GLY A 10 35.76 -48.34 -12.20
CA GLY A 10 35.29 -46.97 -12.08
C GLY A 10 33.81 -46.96 -11.75
N ASN A 11 33.45 -46.56 -10.53
CA ASN A 11 32.08 -46.21 -10.21
C ASN A 11 31.74 -44.95 -10.98
N ILE A 12 31.00 -45.10 -12.07
CA ILE A 12 30.33 -43.99 -12.74
C ILE A 12 29.20 -43.56 -11.79
N VAL A 13 29.45 -42.50 -10.99
CA VAL A 13 28.39 -41.80 -10.29
C VAL A 13 27.52 -41.17 -11.37
N SER A 14 26.41 -41.86 -11.70
CA SER A 14 25.37 -41.32 -12.56
C SER A 14 24.73 -40.17 -11.78
N THR A 15 25.15 -38.93 -12.04
CA THR A 15 24.44 -37.73 -11.61
C THR A 15 23.07 -37.77 -12.27
N ALA A 16 22.07 -38.25 -11.54
CA ALA A 16 20.69 -38.11 -11.95
C ALA A 16 20.37 -36.62 -12.04
N THR A 17 20.43 -36.09 -13.24
CA THR A 17 19.90 -34.78 -13.56
C THR A 17 18.40 -34.87 -13.35
N VAL A 18 17.92 -34.35 -12.21
CA VAL A 18 16.47 -34.20 -11.97
C VAL A 18 15.98 -33.26 -13.08
N PRO A 19 15.11 -33.72 -13.98
CA PRO A 19 14.59 -32.87 -15.04
C PRO A 19 13.86 -31.72 -14.35
N ALA A 20 14.36 -30.49 -14.50
CA ALA A 20 13.60 -29.32 -14.11
C ALA A 20 12.24 -29.41 -14.79
N THR A 21 11.18 -29.53 -14.03
CA THR A 21 9.81 -29.74 -14.54
C THR A 21 9.45 -28.45 -15.30
N ALA A 22 9.68 -28.44 -16.60
CA ALA A 22 9.35 -27.31 -17.45
C ALA A 22 7.82 -27.10 -17.40
N LEU A 23 7.39 -25.94 -16.94
CA LEU A 23 5.98 -25.58 -16.91
C LEU A 23 5.40 -25.70 -18.33
N SER A 24 4.22 -26.32 -18.46
CA SER A 24 3.47 -26.35 -19.71
C SER A 24 3.30 -24.95 -20.27
N ALA A 25 3.32 -24.79 -21.60
CA ALA A 25 3.17 -23.49 -22.27
C ALA A 25 1.92 -22.69 -21.81
N THR A 26 0.84 -23.40 -21.50
CA THR A 26 -0.39 -22.80 -20.95
C THR A 26 -0.17 -22.26 -19.54
N LYS A 27 0.52 -22.99 -18.67
CA LYS A 27 0.83 -22.52 -17.31
C LYS A 27 1.74 -21.31 -17.33
N THR A 28 2.73 -21.27 -18.23
CA THR A 28 3.61 -20.10 -18.41
C THR A 28 2.84 -18.86 -18.83
N LYS A 29 1.85 -18.98 -19.74
CA LYS A 29 0.98 -17.85 -20.13
C LYS A 29 0.16 -17.33 -18.96
N VAL A 30 -0.44 -18.22 -18.17
CA VAL A 30 -1.24 -17.86 -17.00
C VAL A 30 -0.39 -17.14 -15.96
N VAL A 31 0.80 -17.64 -15.63
CA VAL A 31 1.73 -17.00 -14.68
C VAL A 31 2.10 -15.60 -15.14
N LYS A 32 2.42 -15.41 -16.42
CA LYS A 32 2.72 -14.07 -16.98
C LYS A 32 1.51 -13.13 -16.95
N LEU A 33 0.31 -13.65 -17.24
CA LEU A 33 -0.92 -12.85 -17.15
C LEU A 33 -1.16 -12.36 -15.72
N ILE A 34 -0.96 -13.22 -14.72
CA ILE A 34 -1.06 -12.85 -13.30
C ILE A 34 -0.02 -11.78 -12.95
N GLY A 35 1.23 -11.93 -13.39
CA GLY A 35 2.28 -10.93 -13.16
C GLY A 35 1.92 -9.56 -13.75
N TRP A 36 1.42 -9.51 -14.99
CA TRP A 36 0.96 -8.28 -15.62
C TRP A 36 -0.26 -7.68 -14.94
N ALA A 37 -1.23 -8.51 -14.53
CA ALA A 37 -2.40 -8.06 -13.77
C ALA A 37 -1.98 -7.44 -12.43
N GLY A 38 -0.98 -8.01 -11.75
CA GLY A 38 -0.39 -7.44 -10.54
C GLY A 38 0.22 -6.06 -10.77
N ILE A 39 0.97 -5.87 -11.86
CA ILE A 39 1.56 -4.57 -12.20
C ILE A 39 0.49 -3.54 -12.58
N LEU A 40 -0.51 -3.92 -13.39
CA LEU A 40 -1.60 -3.02 -13.76
C LEU A 40 -2.42 -2.62 -12.53
N GLY A 41 -2.75 -3.57 -11.65
CA GLY A 41 -3.41 -3.29 -10.37
C GLY A 41 -2.60 -2.35 -9.49
N ALA A 42 -1.28 -2.54 -9.44
CA ALA A 42 -0.35 -1.67 -8.73
C ALA A 42 -0.43 -0.22 -9.22
N ILE A 43 -0.39 -0.01 -10.53
CA ILE A 43 -0.49 1.33 -11.14
C ILE A 43 -1.82 1.99 -10.76
N VAL A 44 -2.93 1.27 -10.87
CA VAL A 44 -4.26 1.79 -10.51
C VAL A 44 -4.31 2.21 -9.04
N MET A 45 -3.79 1.38 -8.13
CA MET A 45 -3.79 1.66 -6.70
C MET A 45 -2.89 2.83 -6.33
N ILE A 46 -1.68 2.93 -6.91
CA ILE A 46 -0.74 4.02 -6.64
C ILE A 46 -1.31 5.34 -7.17
N VAL A 47 -1.80 5.35 -8.41
CA VAL A 47 -2.38 6.56 -9.01
C VAL A 47 -3.65 6.98 -8.27
N GLY A 48 -4.56 6.05 -7.99
CA GLY A 48 -5.81 6.32 -7.26
C GLY A 48 -5.53 6.86 -5.86
N GLY A 49 -4.63 6.22 -5.10
CA GLY A 49 -4.21 6.70 -3.78
C GLY A 49 -3.57 8.09 -3.84
N GLY A 50 -2.70 8.33 -4.83
CA GLY A 50 -2.09 9.66 -5.05
C GLY A 50 -3.12 10.75 -5.37
N VAL A 51 -4.11 10.45 -6.21
CA VAL A 51 -5.21 11.38 -6.53
C VAL A 51 -6.02 11.71 -5.29
N VAL A 52 -6.45 10.70 -4.51
CA VAL A 52 -7.21 10.94 -3.28
C VAL A 52 -6.40 11.78 -2.28
N TRP A 53 -5.11 11.47 -2.11
CA TRP A 53 -4.21 12.27 -1.27
C TRP A 53 -4.19 13.73 -1.70
N GLY A 54 -3.96 13.99 -2.99
CA GLY A 54 -3.91 15.35 -3.55
C GLY A 54 -5.23 16.11 -3.39
N VAL A 55 -6.37 15.46 -3.64
CA VAL A 55 -7.70 16.07 -3.49
C VAL A 55 -7.97 16.45 -2.03
N VAL A 56 -7.73 15.54 -1.08
CA VAL A 56 -7.95 15.83 0.35
C VAL A 56 -7.02 16.96 0.82
N SER A 57 -5.75 16.93 0.42
CA SER A 57 -4.78 17.98 0.76
C SER A 57 -5.21 19.35 0.20
N SER A 58 -5.67 19.40 -1.05
CA SER A 58 -6.13 20.66 -1.67
C SER A 58 -7.42 21.20 -1.04
N GLN A 59 -8.34 20.32 -0.64
CA GLN A 59 -9.56 20.74 0.08
C GLN A 59 -9.22 21.31 1.46
N LEU A 60 -8.34 20.66 2.22
CA LEU A 60 -7.88 21.19 3.51
C LEU A 60 -7.17 22.55 3.34
N ALA A 61 -6.32 22.68 2.32
CA ALA A 61 -5.64 23.94 2.03
C ALA A 61 -6.62 25.08 1.69
N ALA A 62 -7.73 24.79 1.02
CA ALA A 62 -8.75 25.77 0.66
C ALA A 62 -9.49 26.35 1.89
N GLU A 63 -9.55 25.61 3.00
CA GLU A 63 -10.15 26.08 4.25
C GLU A 63 -9.27 27.13 4.96
N ASN A 64 -8.00 27.29 4.55
CA ASN A 64 -7.03 28.24 5.15
C ASN A 64 -6.88 28.12 6.68
N ILE A 65 -7.01 26.89 7.19
CA ILE A 65 -6.89 26.60 8.62
C ILE A 65 -5.41 26.45 8.97
N THR A 66 -5.01 27.04 10.10
CA THR A 66 -3.71 26.82 10.75
C THR A 66 -3.91 26.09 12.06
N VAL A 67 -2.94 25.26 12.43
CA VAL A 67 -2.91 24.61 13.74
C VAL A 67 -2.76 25.68 14.81
N SER A 68 -3.58 25.62 15.88
CA SER A 68 -3.52 26.58 16.98
C SER A 68 -2.13 26.68 17.58
N GLU A 69 -1.74 27.91 18.01
CA GLU A 69 -0.39 28.19 18.54
C GLU A 69 -0.08 27.45 19.84
N ASP A 70 -1.08 27.02 20.58
CA ASP A 70 -1.00 26.26 21.82
C ASP A 70 -1.08 24.74 21.62
N ALA A 71 -1.04 24.26 20.36
CA ALA A 71 -0.99 22.81 20.07
C ALA A 71 0.38 22.23 20.47
N GLU A 72 0.40 20.98 20.94
CA GLU A 72 1.62 20.30 21.36
C GLU A 72 2.63 20.10 20.22
N PHE A 73 2.16 20.02 18.96
CA PHE A 73 3.01 19.89 17.79
C PHE A 73 2.39 20.56 16.56
N LEU A 74 3.24 20.96 15.63
CA LEU A 74 2.88 21.68 14.41
C LEU A 74 2.12 23.00 14.65
N ALA A 75 2.29 23.65 15.82
CA ALA A 75 1.71 24.96 16.12
C ALA A 75 2.00 25.94 14.99
N GLY A 76 0.99 26.72 14.56
CA GLY A 76 1.08 27.69 13.47
C GLY A 76 1.23 27.09 12.06
N ALA A 77 1.36 25.77 11.92
CA ALA A 77 1.50 25.12 10.61
C ALA A 77 0.16 25.10 9.84
N PRO A 78 0.17 25.22 8.51
CA PRO A 78 -1.05 25.07 7.71
C PRO A 78 -1.59 23.65 7.76
N VAL A 79 -2.91 23.52 7.84
CA VAL A 79 -3.60 22.22 7.85
C VAL A 79 -3.77 21.74 6.42
N VAL A 80 -2.80 20.95 5.91
CA VAL A 80 -2.78 20.46 4.53
C VAL A 80 -2.49 18.95 4.42
N GLY A 81 -2.25 18.28 5.53
CA GLY A 81 -1.86 16.87 5.56
C GLY A 81 -2.37 16.12 6.79
N PRO A 82 -2.10 14.81 6.89
CA PRO A 82 -2.66 13.98 7.97
C PRO A 82 -2.22 14.41 9.37
N PHE A 83 -0.97 14.81 9.53
CA PHE A 83 -0.43 15.17 10.84
C PHE A 83 -0.92 16.55 11.31
N SER A 84 -1.01 17.53 10.42
CA SER A 84 -1.56 18.85 10.75
C SER A 84 -3.06 18.81 10.99
N ALA A 85 -3.81 17.98 10.23
CA ALA A 85 -5.22 17.76 10.48
C ALA A 85 -5.45 17.05 11.84
N TYR A 86 -4.61 16.08 12.20
CA TYR A 86 -4.67 15.42 13.50
C TYR A 86 -4.34 16.39 14.65
N ALA A 87 -3.30 17.22 14.52
CA ALA A 87 -2.93 18.21 15.51
C ALA A 87 -4.09 19.18 15.77
N GLN A 88 -4.67 19.72 14.69
CA GLN A 88 -5.81 20.65 14.79
C GLN A 88 -7.05 19.98 15.40
N ALA A 89 -7.36 18.73 15.03
CA ALA A 89 -8.48 17.98 15.60
C ALA A 89 -8.32 17.76 17.11
N THR A 90 -7.08 17.53 17.56
CA THR A 90 -6.76 17.28 18.97
C THR A 90 -6.90 18.56 19.79
N ILE A 91 -6.37 19.68 19.32
CA ILE A 91 -6.43 20.94 20.05
C ILE A 91 -7.86 21.49 20.10
N ILE A 92 -8.66 21.35 19.04
CA ILE A 92 -10.10 21.68 19.07
C ILE A 92 -10.82 20.92 20.17
N ASN A 93 -10.55 19.61 20.32
CA ASN A 93 -11.15 18.82 21.39
C ASN A 93 -10.72 19.30 22.78
N HIS A 94 -9.43 19.62 22.94
CA HIS A 94 -8.90 20.13 24.19
C HIS A 94 -9.59 21.45 24.60
N HIS A 95 -9.72 22.40 23.67
CA HIS A 95 -10.41 23.67 23.91
C HIS A 95 -11.89 23.45 24.27
N ALA A 96 -12.60 22.59 23.53
CA ALA A 96 -14.01 22.32 23.80
C ALA A 96 -14.23 21.70 25.20
N LEU A 97 -13.39 20.74 25.59
CA LEU A 97 -13.46 20.13 26.92
C LEU A 97 -13.10 21.14 28.03
N THR A 98 -12.07 21.95 27.82
CA THR A 98 -11.66 22.98 28.80
C THR A 98 -12.78 23.99 29.04
N MET A 99 -13.50 24.41 27.98
CA MET A 99 -14.64 25.35 28.12
C MET A 99 -15.85 24.72 28.82
N ALA A 100 -16.02 23.40 28.72
CA ALA A 100 -17.17 22.68 29.22
C ALA A 100 -16.88 21.89 30.52
N ASP A 101 -15.92 22.31 31.33
CA ASP A 101 -15.51 21.62 32.57
C ASP A 101 -15.21 20.12 32.35
N ASN A 102 -14.55 19.80 31.25
CA ASN A 102 -14.25 18.44 30.78
C ASN A 102 -15.47 17.58 30.44
N LYS A 103 -16.64 18.19 30.25
CA LYS A 103 -17.84 17.49 29.79
C LYS A 103 -17.87 17.39 28.28
N THR A 104 -18.22 16.22 27.78
CA THR A 104 -18.50 16.00 26.36
C THR A 104 -19.88 16.51 26.00
N TYR A 105 -20.18 16.60 24.69
CA TYR A 105 -21.51 16.97 24.20
C TYR A 105 -22.63 16.10 24.81
N ALA A 106 -22.40 14.81 25.03
CA ALA A 106 -23.40 13.88 25.56
C ALA A 106 -23.66 14.06 27.05
N GLU A 107 -22.71 14.65 27.79
CA GLU A 107 -22.81 14.89 29.25
C GLU A 107 -23.38 16.27 29.59
N LEU A 108 -23.47 17.17 28.62
CA LEU A 108 -24.10 18.48 28.79
C LEU A 108 -25.61 18.36 28.75
N GLU A 109 -26.31 19.10 29.64
CA GLU A 109 -27.78 19.20 29.67
C GLU A 109 -28.30 19.82 28.36
N GLN A 110 -29.58 19.58 28.04
CA GLN A 110 -30.16 20.00 26.76
C GLN A 110 -30.25 21.53 26.62
N ASP A 111 -30.41 22.22 27.73
CA ASP A 111 -30.51 23.68 27.85
C ASP A 111 -29.17 24.37 28.17
N ASP A 112 -28.08 23.60 28.27
CA ASP A 112 -26.75 24.15 28.52
C ASP A 112 -26.31 25.08 27.36
N PRO A 113 -25.95 26.35 27.65
CA PRO A 113 -25.53 27.31 26.61
C PRO A 113 -24.28 26.89 25.85
N LEU A 114 -23.42 26.05 26.44
CA LEU A 114 -22.20 25.55 25.80
C LEU A 114 -22.46 24.38 24.84
N ARG A 115 -23.65 23.77 24.91
CA ARG A 115 -23.96 22.59 24.11
C ARG A 115 -23.77 22.81 22.62
N ALA A 116 -24.18 23.96 22.08
CA ALA A 116 -23.98 24.29 20.66
C ALA A 116 -22.50 24.43 20.29
N THR A 117 -21.71 25.03 21.17
CA THR A 117 -20.27 25.23 20.97
C THR A 117 -19.52 23.89 20.95
N VAL A 118 -19.80 23.02 21.94
CA VAL A 118 -19.17 21.69 22.00
C VAL A 118 -19.62 20.80 20.84
N MET A 119 -20.87 20.92 20.39
CA MET A 119 -21.36 20.23 19.19
C MET A 119 -20.59 20.68 17.95
N ASN A 120 -20.41 21.97 17.73
CA ASN A 120 -19.64 22.48 16.59
C ASN A 120 -18.19 22.01 16.62
N ALA A 121 -17.56 22.04 17.80
CA ALA A 121 -16.21 21.52 17.97
C ALA A 121 -16.13 20.02 17.63
N SER A 122 -17.13 19.24 18.01
CA SER A 122 -17.23 17.81 17.66
C SER A 122 -17.38 17.59 16.14
N PHE A 123 -18.14 18.43 15.45
CA PHE A 123 -18.24 18.36 13.98
C PHE A 123 -16.94 18.69 13.29
N LEU A 124 -16.28 19.78 13.69
CA LEU A 124 -14.97 20.17 13.12
C LEU A 124 -13.93 19.07 13.35
N ARG A 125 -13.88 18.53 14.57
CA ARG A 125 -12.99 17.41 14.91
C ARG A 125 -13.29 16.19 14.03
N THR A 126 -14.54 15.82 13.86
CA THR A 126 -14.95 14.66 13.05
C THR A 126 -14.56 14.86 11.59
N SER A 127 -14.75 16.06 11.04
CA SER A 127 -14.34 16.41 9.67
C SER A 127 -12.83 16.25 9.48
N LEU A 128 -12.02 16.78 10.40
CA LEU A 128 -10.56 16.65 10.37
C LEU A 128 -10.10 15.19 10.50
N PHE A 129 -10.71 14.40 11.41
CA PHE A 129 -10.41 12.97 11.52
C PHE A 129 -10.80 12.18 10.27
N THR A 130 -11.89 12.55 9.60
CA THR A 130 -12.25 11.95 8.30
C THR A 130 -11.16 12.19 7.26
N SER A 131 -10.57 13.39 7.24
CA SER A 131 -9.42 13.68 6.38
C SER A 131 -8.21 12.83 6.76
N VAL A 132 -7.90 12.66 8.04
CA VAL A 132 -6.79 11.80 8.51
C VAL A 132 -7.01 10.34 8.05
N VAL A 133 -8.24 9.82 8.20
CA VAL A 133 -8.58 8.46 7.73
C VAL A 133 -8.43 8.36 6.20
N SER A 134 -8.87 9.37 5.45
CA SER A 134 -8.72 9.40 3.99
C SER A 134 -7.25 9.36 3.54
N PHE A 135 -6.37 10.09 4.23
CA PHE A 135 -4.92 10.00 4.01
C PHE A 135 -4.38 8.61 4.35
N GLY A 136 -4.86 8.00 5.45
CA GLY A 136 -4.49 6.64 5.85
C GLY A 136 -4.87 5.59 4.79
N VAL A 137 -6.08 5.68 4.26
CA VAL A 137 -6.57 4.80 3.17
C VAL A 137 -5.74 5.02 1.89
N SER A 138 -5.42 6.28 1.56
CA SER A 138 -4.57 6.61 0.40
C SER A 138 -3.17 6.01 0.55
N ALA A 139 -2.54 6.18 1.70
CA ALA A 139 -1.22 5.60 2.00
C ALA A 139 -1.26 4.07 1.94
N PHE A 140 -2.30 3.45 2.49
CA PHE A 140 -2.49 2.00 2.41
C PHE A 140 -2.63 1.53 0.95
N ALA A 141 -3.44 2.22 0.13
CA ALA A 141 -3.60 1.89 -1.28
C ALA A 141 -2.27 1.98 -2.03
N ILE A 142 -1.49 3.05 -1.82
CA ILE A 142 -0.16 3.22 -2.41
C ILE A 142 0.78 2.08 -1.96
N GLY A 143 0.82 1.79 -0.67
CA GLY A 143 1.66 0.71 -0.11
C GLY A 143 1.31 -0.67 -0.67
N MET A 144 0.02 -1.00 -0.73
CA MET A 144 -0.46 -2.25 -1.34
C MET A 144 -0.20 -2.28 -2.84
N GLY A 145 -0.30 -1.14 -3.53
CA GLY A 145 0.08 -1.01 -4.93
C GLY A 145 1.57 -1.33 -5.14
N LEU A 146 2.46 -0.77 -4.32
CA LEU A 146 3.90 -1.05 -4.39
C LEU A 146 4.19 -2.54 -4.17
N LEU A 147 3.59 -3.16 -3.16
CA LEU A 147 3.73 -4.60 -2.90
C LEU A 147 3.23 -5.45 -4.08
N SER A 148 2.04 -5.15 -4.59
CA SER A 148 1.46 -5.85 -5.74
C SER A 148 2.36 -5.74 -6.99
N GLY A 149 2.92 -4.55 -7.22
CA GLY A 149 3.86 -4.31 -8.32
C GLY A 149 5.15 -5.12 -8.18
N LEU A 150 5.73 -5.16 -6.99
CA LEU A 150 6.91 -5.96 -6.69
C LEU A 150 6.65 -7.45 -6.90
N PHE A 151 5.52 -7.98 -6.41
CA PHE A 151 5.15 -9.37 -6.66
C PHE A 151 4.90 -9.65 -8.14
N GLY A 152 4.19 -8.76 -8.84
CA GLY A 152 3.97 -8.88 -10.28
C GLY A 152 5.28 -8.91 -11.06
N TRP A 153 6.21 -8.02 -10.72
CA TRP A 153 7.55 -7.99 -11.32
C TRP A 153 8.34 -9.27 -11.02
N ALA A 154 8.36 -9.73 -9.76
CA ALA A 154 9.03 -10.96 -9.37
C ALA A 154 8.48 -12.18 -10.13
N ILE A 155 7.15 -12.29 -10.27
CA ILE A 155 6.50 -13.35 -11.04
C ILE A 155 6.96 -13.30 -12.52
N LEU A 156 7.03 -12.12 -13.13
CA LEU A 156 7.44 -11.97 -14.52
C LEU A 156 8.92 -12.33 -14.74
N THR A 157 9.80 -11.98 -13.79
CA THR A 157 11.24 -12.29 -13.88
C THR A 157 11.53 -13.78 -13.66
N LEU A 158 10.77 -14.43 -12.78
CA LEU A 158 10.92 -15.86 -12.49
C LEU A 158 10.17 -16.75 -13.51
N ALA A 159 9.23 -16.20 -14.29
CA ALA A 159 8.49 -16.95 -15.28
C ALA A 159 9.41 -17.40 -16.43
N PRO A 160 9.31 -18.68 -16.89
CA PRO A 160 10.12 -19.18 -18.01
C PRO A 160 9.97 -18.32 -19.27
N ALA A 161 11.01 -18.29 -20.09
CA ALA A 161 10.99 -17.58 -21.37
C ALA A 161 9.76 -18.03 -22.20
N TRP A 162 9.22 -17.11 -23.03
CA TRP A 162 8.09 -17.44 -23.92
C TRP A 162 8.48 -18.60 -24.84
N PRO A 163 7.68 -19.66 -24.95
CA PRO A 163 8.02 -20.77 -25.86
C PRO A 163 8.09 -20.24 -27.29
N LYS A 164 9.29 -20.27 -27.85
CA LYS A 164 9.47 -19.93 -29.27
C LYS A 164 8.70 -20.97 -30.10
N LYS A 165 7.84 -20.54 -31.04
CA LYS A 165 7.26 -21.42 -32.05
C LYS A 165 8.42 -21.97 -32.87
N THR A 166 8.80 -23.22 -32.68
CA THR A 166 9.63 -23.95 -33.64
C THR A 166 8.77 -24.14 -34.87
N VAL A 167 9.06 -23.36 -35.91
CA VAL A 167 8.55 -23.65 -37.24
C VAL A 167 9.24 -24.94 -37.66
N ALA A 168 8.52 -26.06 -37.68
CA ALA A 168 9.02 -27.26 -38.24
C ALA A 168 9.25 -27.04 -39.75
N THR A 169 10.50 -26.80 -40.12
CA THR A 169 10.90 -26.79 -41.52
C THR A 169 10.78 -28.22 -42.03
N GLY A 170 9.64 -28.51 -42.68
CA GLY A 170 9.45 -29.79 -43.34
C GLY A 170 10.46 -29.98 -44.45
N VAL A 171 11.49 -30.78 -44.18
CA VAL A 171 12.37 -31.32 -45.24
C VAL A 171 11.49 -32.36 -45.97
N ARG A 172 10.98 -32.00 -47.14
CA ARG A 172 10.44 -32.99 -48.09
C ARG A 172 11.65 -33.65 -48.75
N VAL A 173 11.80 -34.93 -48.51
CA VAL A 173 12.64 -35.85 -49.30
C VAL A 173 11.82 -36.35 -50.46
#